data_c01f9ea0beae90daf96ec83fcf57e64a
#
_entry.id   c01f9ea0beae90daf96ec83fcf57e64a
#
_cell.length_a   1.000
_cell.length_b   1.000
_cell.length_c   1.000
_cell.angle_alpha   90.00
_cell.angle_beta   90.00
_cell.angle_gamma   90.00
#
_symmetry.space_group_name_H-M   'P 1'
#
loop_
_entity.id
_entity.type
_entity.pdbx_description
1 polymer ?
#
loop_
_entity_poly.entity_id
_entity_poly.type
_entity_poly.pdbx_seq_one_letter_code
_entity_poly.pdbx_strand_id
1 'polypeptide(L)'
;MPETPFVTFTGVVAGYGGGDVLKNVDFSVAQGGVTCIVGPNGSGKSTLLKTVSGLVKPRLGEIWFKGQNLVGKSPREILKMGIVQVPQNHSLFREMTVEQNVELGAFLERDKRVIAERLERIRTMFPIVAERAKDKAGALSGGQQRLVEFARCLMLEPDLVVLDEPSMGLDPKTLKIMFATIKMMNEAGRTVLLVEQNARQALKLSHHGVVLENGRVRLTGTGREVLDNPEIGALYLGGSLEEASHAASEKGHS
;
A
#
# COMPACT_ATOMS: atom_id res chain seq x y z
N MET A 1 -27.64 -2.84 5.40
CA MET A 1 -27.41 -2.03 4.19
C MET A 1 -26.07 -2.46 3.65
N PRO A 2 -25.86 -2.66 2.33
CA PRO A 2 -24.52 -2.91 1.82
C PRO A 2 -23.65 -1.71 2.20
N GLU A 3 -22.53 -1.99 2.91
CA GLU A 3 -21.58 -0.96 3.27
C GLU A 3 -21.07 -0.29 2.00
N THR A 4 -21.16 1.04 1.94
CA THR A 4 -20.62 1.80 0.81
C THR A 4 -19.11 1.52 0.73
N PRO A 5 -18.59 1.02 -0.41
CA PRO A 5 -17.17 0.72 -0.52
C PRO A 5 -16.32 1.94 -0.18
N PHE A 6 -15.22 1.74 0.56
CA PHE A 6 -14.35 2.82 1.00
C PHE A 6 -13.55 3.43 -0.15
N VAL A 7 -13.01 2.56 -1.03
CA VAL A 7 -12.50 2.94 -2.35
C VAL A 7 -13.15 2.04 -3.41
N THR A 8 -13.58 2.62 -4.52
CA THR A 8 -14.12 1.86 -5.66
C THR A 8 -13.43 2.28 -6.94
N PHE A 9 -13.01 1.31 -7.72
CA PHE A 9 -12.50 1.48 -9.08
C PHE A 9 -13.56 0.95 -10.03
N THR A 10 -13.97 1.76 -11.00
CA THR A 10 -14.97 1.39 -12.00
C THR A 10 -14.47 1.71 -13.39
N GLY A 11 -14.20 0.68 -14.18
CA GLY A 11 -13.79 0.77 -15.58
C GLY A 11 -12.50 1.58 -15.80
N VAL A 12 -11.55 1.56 -14.86
CA VAL A 12 -10.38 2.45 -14.88
C VAL A 12 -9.42 2.07 -16.00
N VAL A 13 -9.17 3.04 -16.90
CA VAL A 13 -8.16 2.96 -17.95
C VAL A 13 -7.16 4.10 -17.74
N ALA A 14 -5.88 3.77 -17.61
CA ALA A 14 -4.82 4.73 -17.35
C ALA A 14 -3.47 4.24 -17.88
N GLY A 15 -2.58 5.20 -18.18
CA GLY A 15 -1.23 4.90 -18.67
C GLY A 15 -0.41 6.15 -18.92
N TYR A 16 0.66 6.00 -19.69
CA TYR A 16 1.62 7.08 -19.99
C TYR A 16 1.75 7.28 -21.50
N GLY A 17 1.81 8.52 -21.95
CA GLY A 17 2.25 8.88 -23.29
C GLY A 17 1.49 8.25 -24.47
N GLY A 18 0.26 7.84 -24.32
CA GLY A 18 -0.56 7.23 -25.39
C GLY A 18 -0.73 5.71 -25.30
N GLY A 19 -0.09 5.05 -24.32
CA GLY A 19 -0.28 3.62 -24.05
C GLY A 19 -1.07 3.36 -22.77
N ASP A 20 -2.07 2.47 -22.83
CA ASP A 20 -2.84 2.05 -21.66
C ASP A 20 -2.13 0.94 -20.91
N VAL A 21 -1.72 1.24 -19.68
CA VAL A 21 -1.18 0.25 -18.73
C VAL A 21 -2.30 -0.43 -17.98
N LEU A 22 -3.30 0.33 -17.51
CA LEU A 22 -4.53 -0.19 -16.89
C LEU A 22 -5.63 -0.26 -17.94
N LYS A 23 -6.36 -1.36 -17.98
CA LYS A 23 -7.33 -1.71 -19.04
C LYS A 23 -8.63 -2.19 -18.42
N ASN A 24 -9.54 -1.27 -18.12
CA ASN A 24 -10.84 -1.57 -17.53
C ASN A 24 -10.70 -2.28 -16.16
N VAL A 25 -10.10 -1.57 -15.18
CA VAL A 25 -9.89 -2.12 -13.84
C VAL A 25 -11.10 -1.83 -12.97
N ASP A 26 -11.66 -2.91 -12.40
CA ASP A 26 -12.84 -2.90 -11.52
C ASP A 26 -12.53 -3.68 -10.24
N PHE A 27 -12.56 -3.05 -9.09
CA PHE A 27 -12.56 -3.66 -7.77
C PHE A 27 -12.86 -2.62 -6.67
N SER A 28 -13.00 -3.08 -5.43
CA SER A 28 -13.23 -2.21 -4.27
C SER A 28 -12.31 -2.55 -3.12
N VAL A 29 -12.10 -1.56 -2.24
CA VAL A 29 -11.33 -1.67 -0.99
C VAL A 29 -12.31 -1.41 0.15
N ALA A 30 -12.39 -2.34 1.08
CA ALA A 30 -13.20 -2.20 2.30
C ALA A 30 -12.51 -1.28 3.32
N GLN A 31 -13.30 -0.50 4.06
CA GLN A 31 -12.79 0.33 5.15
C GLN A 31 -12.20 -0.53 6.29
N GLY A 32 -11.13 -0.07 6.90
CA GLY A 32 -10.51 -0.74 8.06
C GLY A 32 -9.82 -2.05 7.72
N GLY A 33 -9.67 -2.39 6.43
CA GLY A 33 -8.99 -3.59 5.99
C GLY A 33 -7.62 -3.33 5.35
N VAL A 34 -6.88 -4.41 5.14
CA VAL A 34 -5.69 -4.45 4.29
C VAL A 34 -6.07 -5.13 2.98
N THR A 35 -5.97 -4.41 1.87
CA THR A 35 -6.12 -4.96 0.52
C THR A 35 -4.75 -5.06 -0.13
N CYS A 36 -4.36 -6.25 -0.57
CA CYS A 36 -3.10 -6.49 -1.27
C CYS A 36 -3.32 -6.71 -2.76
N ILE A 37 -2.58 -5.97 -3.58
CA ILE A 37 -2.54 -6.16 -5.04
C ILE A 37 -1.25 -6.90 -5.36
N VAL A 38 -1.37 -8.05 -5.99
CA VAL A 38 -0.27 -8.88 -6.46
C VAL A 38 -0.33 -9.05 -7.97
N GLY A 39 0.79 -9.42 -8.57
CA GLY A 39 0.90 -9.65 -10.02
C GLY A 39 2.32 -9.49 -10.51
N PRO A 40 2.61 -9.90 -11.76
CA PRO A 40 3.96 -9.83 -12.32
C PRO A 40 4.46 -8.39 -12.49
N ASN A 41 5.77 -8.25 -12.73
CA ASN A 41 6.33 -6.95 -13.08
C ASN A 41 5.73 -6.45 -14.39
N GLY A 42 5.41 -5.17 -14.44
CA GLY A 42 4.74 -4.56 -15.60
C GLY A 42 3.23 -4.78 -15.67
N SER A 43 2.60 -5.46 -14.70
CA SER A 43 1.13 -5.68 -14.72
C SER A 43 0.30 -4.42 -14.46
N GLY A 44 0.93 -3.30 -14.05
CA GLY A 44 0.25 -2.03 -13.82
C GLY A 44 0.05 -1.65 -12.35
N LYS A 45 0.57 -2.43 -11.39
CA LYS A 45 0.39 -2.21 -9.94
C LYS A 45 0.74 -0.78 -9.48
N SER A 46 1.96 -0.33 -9.75
CA SER A 46 2.39 1.04 -9.37
C SER A 46 1.62 2.12 -10.14
N THR A 47 1.19 1.85 -11.38
CA THR A 47 0.32 2.77 -12.13
C THR A 47 -1.03 2.91 -11.45
N LEU A 48 -1.60 1.80 -10.96
CA LEU A 48 -2.86 1.81 -10.21
C LEU A 48 -2.74 2.65 -8.93
N LEU A 49 -1.68 2.49 -8.13
CA LEU A 49 -1.45 3.32 -6.95
C LEU A 49 -1.29 4.80 -7.30
N LYS A 50 -0.61 5.09 -8.41
CA LYS A 50 -0.45 6.48 -8.91
C LYS A 50 -1.77 7.10 -9.38
N THR A 51 -2.76 6.31 -9.81
CA THR A 51 -4.11 6.85 -10.10
C THR A 51 -4.84 7.25 -8.83
N VAL A 52 -4.69 6.48 -7.74
CA VAL A 52 -5.28 6.79 -6.43
C VAL A 52 -4.68 8.06 -5.83
N SER A 53 -3.39 8.29 -6.03
CA SER A 53 -2.69 9.48 -5.51
C SER A 53 -2.74 10.69 -6.44
N GLY A 54 -3.42 10.58 -7.60
CA GLY A 54 -3.56 11.67 -8.58
C GLY A 54 -2.28 11.98 -9.37
N LEU A 55 -1.25 11.12 -9.28
CA LEU A 55 0.00 11.25 -10.04
C LEU A 55 -0.16 10.79 -11.49
N VAL A 56 -1.13 9.90 -11.75
CA VAL A 56 -1.55 9.49 -13.09
C VAL A 56 -3.05 9.71 -13.20
N LYS A 57 -3.47 10.49 -14.20
CA LYS A 57 -4.89 10.73 -14.43
C LYS A 57 -5.50 9.59 -15.24
N PRO A 58 -6.56 8.93 -14.77
CA PRO A 58 -7.34 7.99 -15.59
C PRO A 58 -7.85 8.66 -16.86
N ARG A 59 -7.76 7.96 -17.98
CA ARG A 59 -8.32 8.38 -19.26
C ARG A 59 -9.81 8.05 -19.35
N LEU A 60 -10.22 6.90 -18.78
CA LEU A 60 -11.61 6.44 -18.68
C LEU A 60 -11.82 5.85 -17.30
N GLY A 61 -13.09 5.74 -16.92
CA GLY A 61 -13.52 5.18 -15.64
C GLY A 61 -13.44 6.15 -14.48
N GLU A 62 -13.75 5.67 -13.31
CA GLU A 62 -13.88 6.47 -12.10
C GLU A 62 -13.19 5.80 -10.92
N ILE A 63 -12.69 6.62 -9.99
CA ILE A 63 -12.15 6.18 -8.71
C ILE A 63 -12.86 6.97 -7.62
N TRP A 64 -13.59 6.29 -6.77
CA TRP A 64 -14.33 6.89 -5.68
C TRP A 64 -13.66 6.60 -4.33
N PHE A 65 -13.57 7.59 -3.48
CA PHE A 65 -13.09 7.48 -2.10
C PHE A 65 -14.08 8.15 -1.17
N LYS A 66 -14.66 7.40 -0.24
CA LYS A 66 -15.70 7.91 0.69
C LYS A 66 -16.81 8.69 -0.04
N GLY A 67 -17.28 8.19 -1.19
CA GLY A 67 -18.31 8.84 -1.99
C GLY A 67 -17.87 10.07 -2.77
N GLN A 68 -16.58 10.38 -2.83
CA GLN A 68 -16.03 11.49 -3.62
C GLN A 68 -15.15 10.97 -4.76
N ASN A 69 -15.39 11.45 -5.99
CA ASN A 69 -14.59 11.07 -7.14
C ASN A 69 -13.18 11.69 -7.06
N LEU A 70 -12.14 10.87 -7.24
CA LEU A 70 -10.74 11.28 -7.24
C LEU A 70 -10.27 11.76 -8.61
N VAL A 71 -10.96 11.38 -9.70
CA VAL A 71 -10.53 11.70 -11.07
C VAL A 71 -10.50 13.21 -11.28
N GLY A 72 -9.34 13.72 -11.72
CA GLY A 72 -9.13 15.15 -11.95
C GLY A 72 -8.69 15.95 -10.72
N LYS A 73 -8.67 15.34 -9.53
CA LYS A 73 -8.10 16.00 -8.35
C LYS A 73 -6.57 15.99 -8.40
N SER A 74 -5.96 17.05 -7.91
CA SER A 74 -4.51 17.13 -7.74
C SER A 74 -4.03 16.24 -6.58
N PRO A 75 -2.76 15.83 -6.56
CA PRO A 75 -2.20 15.08 -5.43
C PRO A 75 -2.37 15.77 -4.07
N ARG A 76 -2.31 17.11 -4.06
CA ARG A 76 -2.52 17.90 -2.83
C ARG A 76 -3.96 17.81 -2.33
N GLU A 77 -4.95 17.84 -3.22
CA GLU A 77 -6.36 17.66 -2.84
C GLU A 77 -6.62 16.26 -2.31
N ILE A 78 -6.07 15.23 -2.98
CA ILE A 78 -6.18 13.84 -2.56
C ILE A 78 -5.55 13.63 -1.18
N LEU A 79 -4.39 14.23 -0.94
CA LEU A 79 -3.74 14.19 0.37
C LEU A 79 -4.62 14.81 1.46
N LYS A 80 -5.28 15.95 1.19
CA LYS A 80 -6.22 16.60 2.11
C LYS A 80 -7.48 15.76 2.37
N MET A 81 -7.83 14.85 1.47
CA MET A 81 -8.93 13.91 1.66
C MET A 81 -8.56 12.75 2.59
N GLY A 82 -7.29 12.63 3.01
CA GLY A 82 -6.82 11.58 3.90
C GLY A 82 -6.21 10.38 3.19
N ILE A 83 -5.75 10.53 1.95
CA ILE A 83 -5.02 9.49 1.22
C ILE A 83 -3.53 9.84 1.20
N VAL A 84 -2.68 8.96 1.73
CA VAL A 84 -1.22 9.14 1.72
C VAL A 84 -0.55 7.96 1.03
N GLN A 85 0.39 8.26 0.14
CA GLN A 85 1.21 7.24 -0.51
C GLN A 85 2.64 7.24 0.02
N VAL A 86 3.13 6.06 0.39
CA VAL A 86 4.56 5.79 0.61
C VAL A 86 5.10 5.16 -0.68
N PRO A 87 6.00 5.85 -1.40
CA PRO A 87 6.51 5.35 -2.67
C PRO A 87 7.53 4.22 -2.46
N GLN A 88 7.81 3.47 -3.53
CA GLN A 88 8.79 2.40 -3.55
C GLN A 88 10.20 2.89 -3.19
N ASN A 89 10.64 3.98 -3.80
CA ASN A 89 11.95 4.58 -3.54
C ASN A 89 11.95 5.38 -2.24
N HIS A 90 13.10 5.36 -1.55
CA HIS A 90 13.26 6.17 -0.33
C HIS A 90 13.01 7.65 -0.61
N SER A 91 12.21 8.26 0.26
CA SER A 91 11.71 9.63 0.10
C SER A 91 12.13 10.56 1.24
N LEU A 92 13.02 10.10 2.14
CA LEU A 92 13.52 10.93 3.24
C LEU A 92 14.52 11.99 2.73
N PHE A 93 14.48 13.15 3.36
CA PHE A 93 15.50 14.18 3.21
C PHE A 93 16.72 13.78 4.04
N ARG A 94 17.74 13.24 3.40
CA ARG A 94 18.89 12.57 4.04
C ARG A 94 19.69 13.48 4.97
N GLU A 95 19.79 14.77 4.66
CA GLU A 95 20.52 15.77 5.45
C GLU A 95 19.71 16.31 6.64
N MET A 96 18.40 16.12 6.64
CA MET A 96 17.53 16.46 7.76
C MET A 96 17.59 15.37 8.84
N THR A 97 17.26 15.74 10.07
CA THR A 97 17.16 14.77 11.16
C THR A 97 15.95 13.86 10.98
N VAL A 98 15.93 12.76 11.72
CA VAL A 98 14.77 11.84 11.77
C VAL A 98 13.52 12.59 12.20
N GLU A 99 13.60 13.37 13.27
CA GLU A 99 12.48 14.15 13.80
C GLU A 99 11.99 15.17 12.77
N GLN A 100 12.88 15.93 12.15
CA GLN A 100 12.51 16.88 11.09
C GLN A 100 11.81 16.19 9.90
N ASN A 101 12.29 15.01 9.49
CA ASN A 101 11.62 14.25 8.44
C ASN A 101 10.19 13.85 8.83
N VAL A 102 9.99 13.43 10.08
CA VAL A 102 8.66 13.05 10.58
C VAL A 102 7.74 14.26 10.66
N GLU A 103 8.21 15.38 11.22
CA GLU A 103 7.45 16.63 11.33
C GLU A 103 7.00 17.19 9.99
N LEU A 104 7.78 16.99 8.90
CA LEU A 104 7.36 17.35 7.56
C LEU A 104 6.05 16.65 7.14
N GLY A 105 5.74 15.48 7.72
CA GLY A 105 4.46 14.82 7.50
C GLY A 105 3.24 15.65 7.93
N ALA A 106 3.42 16.57 8.88
CA ALA A 106 2.35 17.45 9.38
C ALA A 106 2.21 18.77 8.59
N PHE A 107 2.80 18.91 7.38
CA PHE A 107 2.87 20.18 6.65
C PHE A 107 1.50 20.81 6.29
N LEU A 108 0.41 20.07 6.38
CA LEU A 108 -0.97 20.58 6.20
C LEU A 108 -1.55 21.13 7.51
N GLU A 109 -0.99 20.76 8.67
CA GLU A 109 -1.43 21.21 10.00
C GLU A 109 -0.70 22.50 10.36
N ARG A 110 -1.41 23.43 11.01
CA ARG A 110 -0.87 24.71 11.46
C ARG A 110 -0.82 24.85 12.98
N ASP A 111 -1.63 24.05 13.67
CA ASP A 111 -1.65 24.07 15.13
C ASP A 111 -0.46 23.27 15.69
N LYS A 112 0.48 23.99 16.29
CA LYS A 112 1.68 23.40 16.91
C LYS A 112 1.38 22.41 18.04
N ARG A 113 0.24 22.57 18.73
CA ARG A 113 -0.17 21.64 19.79
C ARG A 113 -0.57 20.30 19.18
N VAL A 114 -1.37 20.33 18.10
CA VAL A 114 -1.79 19.13 17.36
C VAL A 114 -0.56 18.42 16.77
N ILE A 115 0.39 19.18 16.19
CA ILE A 115 1.64 18.60 15.67
C ILE A 115 2.42 17.90 16.78
N ALA A 116 2.59 18.54 17.96
CA ALA A 116 3.30 17.96 19.09
C ALA A 116 2.62 16.68 19.63
N GLU A 117 1.29 16.69 19.76
CA GLU A 117 0.52 15.52 20.20
C GLU A 117 0.64 14.36 19.20
N ARG A 118 0.60 14.63 17.89
CA ARG A 118 0.80 13.63 16.84
C ARG A 118 2.22 13.08 16.92
N LEU A 119 3.22 13.92 17.08
CA LEU A 119 4.63 13.51 17.18
C LEU A 119 4.86 12.57 18.37
N GLU A 120 4.27 12.85 19.54
CA GLU A 120 4.36 11.95 20.70
C GLU A 120 3.71 10.58 20.44
N ARG A 121 2.54 10.56 19.79
CA ARG A 121 1.93 9.29 19.36
C ARG A 121 2.84 8.53 18.39
N ILE A 122 3.45 9.23 17.45
CA ILE A 122 4.38 8.63 16.48
C ILE A 122 5.63 8.10 17.17
N ARG A 123 6.20 8.80 18.14
CA ARG A 123 7.35 8.35 18.94
C ARG A 123 7.03 7.06 19.71
N THR A 124 5.83 6.97 20.27
CA THR A 124 5.35 5.76 20.95
C THR A 124 5.19 4.59 19.98
N MET A 125 4.64 4.85 18.80
CA MET A 125 4.39 3.84 17.76
C MET A 125 5.66 3.39 17.03
N PHE A 126 6.62 4.31 16.86
CA PHE A 126 7.90 4.08 16.20
C PHE A 126 9.05 4.51 17.12
N PRO A 127 9.55 3.62 18.01
CA PRO A 127 10.61 3.97 18.96
C PRO A 127 11.85 4.59 18.32
N ILE A 128 12.20 4.18 17.09
CA ILE A 128 13.33 4.74 16.35
C ILE A 128 13.24 6.26 16.17
N VAL A 129 12.03 6.81 16.10
CA VAL A 129 11.82 8.26 15.96
C VAL A 129 12.28 9.00 17.22
N ALA A 130 12.06 8.41 18.40
CA ALA A 130 12.55 8.96 19.66
C ALA A 130 14.05 8.69 19.87
N GLU A 131 14.49 7.45 19.66
CA GLU A 131 15.86 6.99 19.89
C GLU A 131 16.90 7.69 18.99
N ARG A 132 16.52 7.98 17.76
CA ARG A 132 17.40 8.54 16.72
C ARG A 132 16.95 9.94 16.25
N ALA A 133 16.13 10.65 17.08
CA ALA A 133 15.49 11.91 16.72
C ALA A 133 16.43 12.94 16.09
N LYS A 134 17.64 13.07 16.64
CA LYS A 134 18.66 14.07 16.23
C LYS A 134 19.61 13.57 15.16
N ASP A 135 19.58 12.28 14.82
CA ASP A 135 20.44 11.72 13.80
C ASP A 135 19.97 12.13 12.40
N LYS A 136 20.90 12.32 11.46
CA LYS A 136 20.57 12.53 10.07
C LYS A 136 19.91 11.27 9.50
N ALA A 137 18.80 11.43 8.77
CA ALA A 137 18.07 10.32 8.19
C ALA A 137 18.94 9.50 7.21
N GLY A 138 19.92 10.14 6.58
CA GLY A 138 20.89 9.46 5.70
C GLY A 138 21.85 8.50 6.42
N ALA A 139 21.99 8.59 7.75
CA ALA A 139 22.81 7.68 8.56
C ALA A 139 22.07 6.41 9.01
N LEU A 140 20.78 6.31 8.73
CA LEU A 140 19.96 5.15 9.05
C LEU A 140 20.15 4.04 8.02
N SER A 141 19.99 2.76 8.44
CA SER A 141 19.85 1.64 7.50
C SER A 141 18.59 1.79 6.64
N GLY A 142 18.54 1.15 5.46
CA GLY A 142 17.38 1.21 4.57
C GLY A 142 16.06 0.84 5.27
N GLY A 143 16.07 -0.19 6.11
CA GLY A 143 14.90 -0.58 6.89
C GLY A 143 14.49 0.45 7.94
N GLN A 144 15.47 1.07 8.62
CA GLN A 144 15.19 2.16 9.54
C GLN A 144 14.63 3.39 8.82
N GLN A 145 15.15 3.71 7.63
CA GLN A 145 14.61 4.76 6.79
C GLN A 145 13.15 4.49 6.43
N ARG A 146 12.80 3.24 6.08
CA ARG A 146 11.43 2.84 5.77
C ARG A 146 10.47 3.03 6.95
N LEU A 147 10.90 2.72 8.18
CA LEU A 147 10.10 2.97 9.38
C LEU A 147 9.86 4.48 9.61
N VAL A 148 10.86 5.32 9.37
CA VAL A 148 10.73 6.79 9.45
C VAL A 148 9.79 7.32 8.36
N GLU A 149 9.79 6.74 7.16
CA GLU A 149 8.83 7.08 6.09
C GLU A 149 7.39 6.75 6.50
N PHE A 150 7.15 5.59 7.14
CA PHE A 150 5.85 5.25 7.70
C PHE A 150 5.43 6.21 8.81
N ALA A 151 6.34 6.52 9.71
CA ALA A 151 6.12 7.49 10.79
C ALA A 151 5.71 8.86 10.23
N ARG A 152 6.43 9.37 9.22
CA ARG A 152 6.10 10.61 8.52
C ARG A 152 4.72 10.57 7.86
N CYS A 153 4.38 9.45 7.22
CA CYS A 153 3.09 9.24 6.58
C CYS A 153 1.94 9.37 7.60
N LEU A 154 2.09 8.77 8.78
CA LEU A 154 1.06 8.76 9.81
C LEU A 154 0.89 10.10 10.55
N MET A 155 1.83 11.04 10.44
CA MET A 155 1.66 12.40 10.96
C MET A 155 0.45 13.13 10.37
N LEU A 156 -0.01 12.75 9.17
CA LEU A 156 -1.23 13.29 8.54
C LEU A 156 -2.51 12.65 9.06
N GLU A 157 -2.42 11.59 9.86
CA GLU A 157 -3.57 10.78 10.29
C GLU A 157 -4.45 10.30 9.11
N PRO A 158 -3.84 9.66 8.10
CA PRO A 158 -4.56 9.29 6.89
C PRO A 158 -5.66 8.26 7.17
N ASP A 159 -6.73 8.31 6.40
CA ASP A 159 -7.76 7.28 6.37
C ASP A 159 -7.33 6.08 5.48
N LEU A 160 -6.60 6.38 4.39
CA LEU A 160 -6.05 5.40 3.46
C LEU A 160 -4.53 5.57 3.33
N VAL A 161 -3.80 4.50 3.65
CA VAL A 161 -2.36 4.40 3.43
C VAL A 161 -2.11 3.54 2.20
N VAL A 162 -1.44 4.11 1.20
CA VAL A 162 -1.09 3.44 -0.07
C VAL A 162 0.39 3.11 -0.04
N LEU A 163 0.75 1.83 -0.18
CA LEU A 163 2.12 1.32 -0.07
C LEU A 163 2.55 0.65 -1.37
N ASP A 164 3.63 1.15 -1.98
CA ASP A 164 4.18 0.64 -3.23
C ASP A 164 5.46 -0.15 -2.97
N GLU A 165 5.35 -1.49 -2.99
CA GLU A 165 6.43 -2.46 -2.77
C GLU A 165 7.34 -2.13 -1.56
N PRO A 166 6.77 -1.91 -0.36
CA PRO A 166 7.54 -1.45 0.80
C PRO A 166 8.57 -2.46 1.28
N SER A 167 8.47 -3.73 0.89
CA SER A 167 9.40 -4.81 1.28
C SER A 167 10.66 -4.89 0.41
N MET A 168 10.69 -4.18 -0.71
CA MET A 168 11.77 -4.33 -1.68
C MET A 168 13.13 -3.94 -1.09
N GLY A 169 14.12 -4.86 -1.26
CA GLY A 169 15.50 -4.63 -0.81
C GLY A 169 15.72 -4.73 0.70
N LEU A 170 14.71 -5.15 1.48
CA LEU A 170 14.84 -5.33 2.92
C LEU A 170 15.40 -6.71 3.28
N ASP A 171 16.24 -6.76 4.30
CA ASP A 171 16.69 -8.01 4.91
C ASP A 171 15.53 -8.71 5.66
N PRO A 172 15.61 -10.02 5.94
CA PRO A 172 14.52 -10.79 6.55
C PRO A 172 14.05 -10.28 7.92
N LYS A 173 14.93 -9.67 8.71
CA LYS A 173 14.58 -9.10 10.02
C LYS A 173 13.76 -7.82 9.85
N THR A 174 14.23 -6.94 8.99
CA THR A 174 13.54 -5.68 8.66
C THR A 174 12.21 -5.94 7.98
N LEU A 175 12.14 -6.94 7.11
CA LEU A 175 10.89 -7.37 6.46
C LEU A 175 9.80 -7.74 7.47
N LYS A 176 10.14 -8.52 8.51
CA LYS A 176 9.20 -8.86 9.60
C LYS A 176 8.70 -7.62 10.32
N ILE A 177 9.60 -6.67 10.63
CA ILE A 177 9.25 -5.41 11.29
C ILE A 177 8.29 -4.60 10.41
N MET A 178 8.57 -4.53 9.11
CA MET A 178 7.74 -3.80 8.14
C MET A 178 6.31 -4.38 8.09
N PHE A 179 6.14 -5.70 7.95
CA PHE A 179 4.80 -6.31 7.95
C PHE A 179 4.09 -6.15 9.31
N ALA A 180 4.82 -6.25 10.42
CA ALA A 180 4.26 -5.95 11.75
C ALA A 180 3.79 -4.49 11.86
N THR A 181 4.53 -3.55 11.26
CA THR A 181 4.16 -2.12 11.21
C THR A 181 2.88 -1.90 10.38
N ILE A 182 2.74 -2.58 9.24
CA ILE A 182 1.51 -2.51 8.43
C ILE A 182 0.31 -3.03 9.24
N LYS A 183 0.49 -4.15 9.93
CA LYS A 183 -0.55 -4.72 10.80
C LYS A 183 -0.93 -3.73 11.92
N MET A 184 0.05 -3.15 12.59
CA MET A 184 -0.16 -2.15 13.64
C MET A 184 -0.92 -0.92 13.11
N MET A 185 -0.58 -0.41 11.93
CA MET A 185 -1.30 0.70 11.30
C MET A 185 -2.77 0.35 11.05
N ASN A 186 -3.03 -0.86 10.59
CA ASN A 186 -4.40 -1.34 10.35
C ASN A 186 -5.17 -1.54 11.67
N GLU A 187 -4.57 -2.13 12.70
CA GLU A 187 -5.15 -2.27 14.04
C GLU A 187 -5.45 -0.91 14.69
N ALA A 188 -4.68 0.13 14.34
CA ALA A 188 -4.96 1.52 14.70
C ALA A 188 -6.07 2.18 13.83
N GLY A 189 -6.84 1.39 13.07
CA GLY A 189 -8.01 1.83 12.31
C GLY A 189 -7.71 2.38 10.92
N ARG A 190 -6.46 2.26 10.41
CA ARG A 190 -6.14 2.74 9.05
C ARG A 190 -6.48 1.68 8.01
N THR A 191 -7.07 2.13 6.89
CA THR A 191 -7.22 1.28 5.70
C THR A 191 -5.90 1.25 4.94
N VAL A 192 -5.47 0.08 4.48
CA VAL A 192 -4.21 -0.07 3.76
C VAL A 192 -4.44 -0.67 2.38
N LEU A 193 -3.95 -0.01 1.35
CA LEU A 193 -3.85 -0.53 -0.01
C LEU A 193 -2.38 -0.79 -0.31
N LEU A 194 -2.02 -2.06 -0.40
CA LEU A 194 -0.64 -2.55 -0.51
C LEU A 194 -0.41 -3.19 -1.88
N VAL A 195 0.64 -2.76 -2.56
CA VAL A 195 1.23 -3.50 -3.69
C VAL A 195 2.49 -4.19 -3.20
N GLU A 196 2.62 -5.48 -3.46
CA GLU A 196 3.80 -6.26 -3.05
C GLU A 196 4.22 -7.28 -4.10
N GLN A 197 5.54 -7.47 -4.18
CA GLN A 197 6.14 -8.55 -4.93
C GLN A 197 6.26 -9.82 -4.07
N ASN A 198 6.49 -9.68 -2.76
CA ASN A 198 6.45 -10.78 -1.80
C ASN A 198 4.99 -11.18 -1.49
N ALA A 199 4.32 -11.70 -2.52
CA ALA A 199 2.88 -11.96 -2.51
C ALA A 199 2.46 -12.88 -1.35
N ARG A 200 3.25 -13.91 -1.02
CA ARG A 200 2.91 -14.89 0.04
C ARG A 200 2.76 -14.23 1.41
N GLN A 201 3.69 -13.36 1.80
CA GLN A 201 3.62 -12.69 3.10
C GLN A 201 2.55 -11.60 3.12
N ALA A 202 2.44 -10.85 2.04
CA ALA A 202 1.46 -9.78 1.91
C ALA A 202 0.01 -10.30 1.92
N LEU A 203 -0.29 -11.36 1.16
CA LEU A 203 -1.62 -11.99 1.13
C LEU A 203 -2.00 -12.62 2.48
N LYS A 204 -1.03 -13.22 3.22
CA LYS A 204 -1.29 -13.72 4.58
C LYS A 204 -1.73 -12.65 5.56
N LEU A 205 -1.24 -11.43 5.40
CA LEU A 205 -1.62 -10.28 6.23
C LEU A 205 -2.94 -9.66 5.78
N SER A 206 -3.32 -9.86 4.51
CA SER A 206 -4.39 -9.10 3.87
C SER A 206 -5.77 -9.71 4.13
N HIS A 207 -6.75 -8.85 4.33
CA HIS A 207 -8.17 -9.22 4.39
C HIS A 207 -8.70 -9.52 2.97
N HIS A 208 -8.19 -8.78 1.97
CA HIS A 208 -8.59 -8.91 0.58
C HIS A 208 -7.36 -8.94 -0.33
N GLY A 209 -7.40 -9.80 -1.35
CA GLY A 209 -6.38 -9.94 -2.37
C GLY A 209 -6.94 -9.61 -3.76
N VAL A 210 -6.14 -8.92 -4.56
CA VAL A 210 -6.44 -8.58 -5.96
C VAL A 210 -5.26 -9.02 -6.82
N VAL A 211 -5.50 -9.82 -7.83
CA VAL A 211 -4.48 -10.22 -8.81
C VAL A 211 -4.61 -9.34 -10.04
N LEU A 212 -3.56 -8.58 -10.32
CA LEU A 212 -3.47 -7.72 -11.50
C LEU A 212 -2.54 -8.34 -12.54
N GLU A 213 -3.03 -8.54 -13.75
CA GLU A 213 -2.28 -9.11 -14.87
C GLU A 213 -2.57 -8.35 -16.17
N ASN A 214 -1.54 -7.93 -16.89
CA ASN A 214 -1.66 -7.21 -18.16
C ASN A 214 -2.59 -5.98 -18.11
N GLY A 215 -2.62 -5.31 -16.96
CA GLY A 215 -3.46 -4.13 -16.71
C GLY A 215 -4.92 -4.43 -16.39
N ARG A 216 -5.29 -5.69 -16.13
CA ARG A 216 -6.65 -6.13 -15.79
C ARG A 216 -6.69 -6.85 -14.46
N VAL A 217 -7.80 -6.75 -13.75
CA VAL A 217 -8.07 -7.60 -12.59
C VAL A 217 -8.42 -8.99 -13.09
N ARG A 218 -7.62 -9.99 -12.71
CA ARG A 218 -7.82 -11.39 -13.06
C ARG A 218 -8.63 -12.14 -12.01
N LEU A 219 -8.35 -11.86 -10.74
CA LEU A 219 -8.96 -12.55 -9.60
C LEU A 219 -9.06 -11.57 -8.42
N THR A 220 -10.14 -11.68 -7.68
CA THR A 220 -10.30 -11.03 -6.36
C THR A 220 -10.87 -12.05 -5.38
N GLY A 221 -10.54 -11.89 -4.10
CA GLY A 221 -11.05 -12.75 -3.03
C GLY A 221 -10.46 -12.32 -1.69
N THR A 222 -10.68 -13.10 -0.65
CA THR A 222 -9.92 -12.93 0.60
C THR A 222 -8.43 -13.19 0.33
N GLY A 223 -7.55 -12.61 1.15
CA GLY A 223 -6.11 -12.83 1.01
C GLY A 223 -5.76 -14.33 1.00
N ARG A 224 -6.50 -15.14 1.78
CA ARG A 224 -6.33 -16.59 1.85
C ARG A 224 -6.80 -17.29 0.57
N GLU A 225 -7.97 -16.96 0.05
CA GLU A 225 -8.48 -17.55 -1.20
C GLU A 225 -7.53 -17.29 -2.37
N VAL A 226 -6.99 -16.07 -2.47
CA VAL A 226 -6.00 -15.74 -3.50
C VAL A 226 -4.69 -16.49 -3.28
N LEU A 227 -4.23 -16.62 -2.02
CA LEU A 227 -3.00 -17.33 -1.67
C LEU A 227 -3.09 -18.83 -1.97
N ASP A 228 -4.23 -19.45 -1.68
CA ASP A 228 -4.48 -20.89 -1.82
C ASP A 228 -4.91 -21.26 -3.26
N ASN A 229 -5.06 -20.28 -4.17
CA ASN A 229 -5.40 -20.54 -5.57
C ASN A 229 -4.21 -21.17 -6.29
N PRO A 230 -4.37 -22.40 -6.88
CA PRO A 230 -3.26 -23.13 -7.51
C PRO A 230 -2.60 -22.38 -8.66
N GLU A 231 -3.39 -21.67 -9.49
CA GLU A 231 -2.85 -20.88 -10.61
C GLU A 231 -1.96 -19.73 -10.11
N ILE A 232 -2.37 -19.08 -9.02
CA ILE A 232 -1.61 -17.98 -8.41
C ILE A 232 -0.36 -18.53 -7.72
N GLY A 233 -0.47 -19.70 -7.07
CA GLY A 233 0.64 -20.45 -6.51
C GLY A 233 1.75 -20.72 -7.52
N ALA A 234 1.39 -21.28 -8.67
CA ALA A 234 2.34 -21.61 -9.73
C ALA A 234 2.95 -20.37 -10.42
N LEU A 235 2.14 -19.33 -10.68
CA LEU A 235 2.57 -18.18 -11.48
C LEU A 235 3.32 -17.11 -10.64
N TYR A 236 2.96 -16.91 -9.37
CA TYR A 236 3.43 -15.74 -8.61
C TYR A 236 4.04 -16.04 -7.25
N LEU A 237 3.94 -17.29 -6.76
CA LEU A 237 4.40 -17.64 -5.40
C LEU A 237 5.62 -18.57 -5.41
N GLY A 238 6.18 -18.87 -6.60
CA GLY A 238 7.37 -19.74 -6.73
C GLY A 238 7.07 -21.24 -6.47
N GLY A 239 5.80 -21.65 -6.57
CA GLY A 239 5.40 -23.05 -6.58
C GLY A 239 5.77 -23.70 -7.91
N SER A 240 6.28 -24.94 -7.90
CA SER A 240 6.42 -25.72 -9.10
C SER A 240 5.02 -26.15 -9.62
N LEU A 241 4.85 -26.24 -10.93
CA LEU A 241 3.61 -26.77 -11.53
C LEU A 241 3.28 -28.18 -11.04
N GLU A 242 4.26 -28.93 -10.53
CA GLU A 242 4.11 -30.26 -9.94
C GLU A 242 3.40 -30.23 -8.59
N GLU A 243 3.66 -29.24 -7.73
CA GLU A 243 2.94 -29.09 -6.44
C GLU A 243 1.46 -28.68 -6.65
N ALA A 244 1.19 -27.89 -7.70
CA ALA A 244 -0.17 -27.49 -8.06
C ALA A 244 -1.00 -28.67 -8.60
N SER A 245 -0.39 -29.62 -9.33
CA SER A 245 -1.05 -30.79 -9.87
C SER A 245 -1.36 -31.85 -8.79
N HIS A 246 -0.50 -32.00 -7.78
CA HIS A 246 -0.74 -32.89 -6.63
C HIS A 246 -1.91 -32.42 -5.74
N ALA A 247 -1.99 -31.12 -5.46
CA ALA A 247 -3.07 -30.55 -4.65
C ALA A 247 -4.45 -30.63 -5.35
N ALA A 248 -4.47 -30.63 -6.69
CA ALA A 248 -5.69 -30.81 -7.46
C ALA A 248 -6.16 -32.26 -7.52
N SER A 249 -5.23 -33.23 -7.53
CA SER A 249 -5.56 -34.68 -7.57
C SER A 249 -6.07 -35.22 -6.22
N GLU A 250 -5.65 -34.65 -5.09
CA GLU A 250 -6.12 -35.09 -3.76
C GLU A 250 -7.55 -34.61 -3.44
N LYS A 251 -8.04 -33.54 -4.05
CA LYS A 251 -9.41 -33.04 -3.87
C LYS A 251 -10.46 -33.69 -4.77
N GLY A 252 -10.04 -34.52 -5.72
CA GLY A 252 -10.93 -35.24 -6.66
C GLY A 252 -11.33 -36.65 -6.18
N HIS A 253 -10.89 -37.10 -5.01
CA HIS A 253 -11.14 -38.46 -4.49
C HIS A 253 -11.76 -38.46 -3.08
N SER A 254 -12.61 -37.48 -2.79
CA SER A 254 -13.42 -37.51 -1.54
C SER A 254 -14.88 -37.25 -1.81
#